data_7a31fbe8a3e62629371609af93543ce3
#
_entry.id   7a31fbe8a3e62629371609af93543ce3
#
_cell.length_a   1.000
_cell.length_b   1.000
_cell.length_c   1.000
_cell.angle_alpha   90.00
_cell.angle_beta   90.00
_cell.angle_gamma   90.00
#
_symmetry.space_group_name_H-M   'P 1'
#
loop_
_entity.id
_entity.type
_entity.pdbx_description
1 polymer ?
#
loop_
_entity_poly.entity_id
_entity_poly.type
_entity_poly.pdbx_seq_one_letter_code
_entity_poly.pdbx_strand_id
1 'polypeptide(L)'
;MRRLPPAAGSSRQSLLPLSNPGLTMKKEDVLKQYTTPTGAPAFVPGPHRFTSREYLNITYRTDREALAKLVPEPLEIDEPLVRFEVMNMPDTTGYGSYVECGQAAVVRHKEEVGEYIIGMYLDNLPAIAAGRELSAFPKKLGSARLFVDSDTLVGTLDYGSLRVAAATMGYKHKPLDFEKARAEICVPTFMLKILPGYEKRPRICELVRTEISNITIKGAWRGPARLQLFEHVLAPLADLPVREIVAATHILTDLTLSPAVVIYDYLTDSAPQSSSKEK
;
A
#
# COMPACT_ATOMS: atom_id res chain seq x y z
N MET A 1 -35.73 -44.15 18.23
CA MET A 1 -35.57 -42.84 18.89
C MET A 1 -34.27 -42.84 19.68
N ARG A 2 -33.19 -42.25 19.11
CA ARG A 2 -31.91 -42.06 19.81
C ARG A 2 -31.87 -40.62 20.35
N ARG A 3 -31.71 -40.47 21.64
CA ARG A 3 -31.57 -39.17 22.32
C ARG A 3 -30.18 -38.61 22.01
N LEU A 4 -30.15 -37.36 21.57
CA LEU A 4 -28.93 -36.56 21.44
C LEU A 4 -28.39 -36.18 22.84
N PRO A 5 -27.07 -36.14 23.04
CA PRO A 5 -26.47 -35.67 24.28
C PRO A 5 -26.65 -34.16 24.46
N PRO A 6 -26.63 -33.61 25.68
CA PRO A 6 -26.80 -32.19 25.95
C PRO A 6 -25.57 -31.42 25.45
N ALA A 7 -25.82 -30.23 24.86
CA ALA A 7 -24.80 -29.31 24.41
C ALA A 7 -23.89 -28.89 25.57
N ALA A 8 -22.59 -28.97 25.36
CA ALA A 8 -21.56 -28.48 26.27
C ALA A 8 -21.71 -26.97 26.48
N GLY A 9 -21.67 -26.56 27.75
CA GLY A 9 -21.87 -25.17 28.15
C GLY A 9 -20.88 -24.23 27.50
N SER A 10 -21.37 -23.19 26.84
CA SER A 10 -20.59 -22.05 26.38
C SER A 10 -19.97 -21.36 27.60
N SER A 11 -18.66 -21.41 27.69
CA SER A 11 -17.90 -20.56 28.59
C SER A 11 -18.19 -19.10 28.20
N ARG A 12 -18.99 -18.40 28.97
CA ARG A 12 -19.15 -16.97 28.91
C ARG A 12 -17.77 -16.38 29.16
N GLN A 13 -17.10 -15.91 28.11
CA GLN A 13 -16.00 -14.97 28.26
C GLN A 13 -16.54 -13.81 29.09
N SER A 14 -15.97 -13.59 30.26
CA SER A 14 -16.27 -12.48 31.12
C SER A 14 -15.98 -11.19 30.35
N LEU A 15 -17.03 -10.52 29.93
CA LEU A 15 -16.94 -9.11 29.55
C LEU A 15 -16.24 -8.39 30.71
N LEU A 16 -15.17 -7.68 30.44
CA LEU A 16 -14.49 -6.83 31.40
C LEU A 16 -15.54 -6.02 32.15
N PRO A 17 -15.40 -5.84 33.47
CA PRO A 17 -16.40 -5.13 34.27
C PRO A 17 -16.62 -3.76 33.67
N LEU A 18 -17.88 -3.44 33.39
CA LEU A 18 -18.34 -2.10 33.02
C LEU A 18 -17.78 -1.14 34.06
N SER A 19 -16.94 -0.20 33.61
CA SER A 19 -16.36 0.85 34.40
C SER A 19 -17.41 1.58 35.24
N ASN A 20 -17.07 1.96 36.46
CA ASN A 20 -17.89 2.73 37.40
C ASN A 20 -18.71 3.79 36.67
N PRO A 21 -20.05 3.86 36.86
CA PRO A 21 -20.88 4.90 36.25
C PRO A 21 -20.45 6.27 36.81
N GLY A 22 -19.81 7.08 35.95
CA GLY A 22 -19.38 8.45 36.28
C GLY A 22 -17.93 8.80 35.94
N LEU A 23 -17.07 7.85 35.49
CA LEU A 23 -15.70 8.17 35.11
C LEU A 23 -15.58 8.23 33.58
N THR A 24 -15.32 9.42 33.07
CA THR A 24 -14.91 9.65 31.68
C THR A 24 -13.47 9.19 31.47
N MET A 25 -13.09 8.93 30.22
CA MET A 25 -11.71 8.59 29.84
C MET A 25 -10.75 9.71 30.26
N LYS A 26 -9.69 9.38 31.00
CA LYS A 26 -8.68 10.36 31.44
C LYS A 26 -7.77 10.75 30.27
N LYS A 27 -7.10 11.90 30.38
CA LYS A 27 -6.16 12.41 29.40
C LYS A 27 -5.08 11.37 29.05
N GLU A 28 -4.53 10.69 30.06
CA GLU A 28 -3.47 9.68 29.91
C GLU A 28 -3.97 8.48 29.09
N ASP A 29 -5.25 8.13 29.19
CA ASP A 29 -5.85 7.04 28.44
C ASP A 29 -6.20 7.46 27.01
N VAL A 30 -6.61 8.72 26.81
CA VAL A 30 -6.79 9.29 25.46
C VAL A 30 -5.48 9.29 24.69
N LEU A 31 -4.36 9.66 25.33
CA LEU A 31 -3.03 9.70 24.71
C LEU A 31 -2.47 8.32 24.34
N LYS A 32 -3.02 7.25 24.90
CA LYS A 32 -2.66 5.86 24.55
C LYS A 32 -3.49 5.31 23.38
N GLN A 33 -4.55 6.03 22.99
CA GLN A 33 -5.38 5.58 21.87
C GLN A 33 -4.63 5.71 20.56
N TYR A 34 -4.77 4.68 19.73
CA TYR A 34 -4.02 4.56 18.49
C TYR A 34 -4.77 5.16 17.29
N THR A 35 -6.07 4.94 17.23
CA THR A 35 -6.99 5.49 16.23
C THR A 35 -8.42 5.49 16.77
N THR A 36 -9.33 6.12 16.06
CA THR A 36 -10.76 6.17 16.41
C THR A 36 -11.56 5.19 15.53
N PRO A 37 -12.75 4.74 16.01
CA PRO A 37 -13.34 4.93 17.33
C PRO A 37 -12.56 4.21 18.43
N THR A 38 -12.42 4.82 19.60
CA THR A 38 -11.61 4.27 20.70
C THR A 38 -12.07 2.90 21.21
N GLY A 39 -13.39 2.63 21.13
CA GLY A 39 -13.97 1.33 21.50
C GLY A 39 -13.91 0.25 20.41
N ALA A 40 -13.60 0.64 19.16
CA ALA A 40 -13.50 -0.24 18.00
C ALA A 40 -12.54 0.37 16.97
N PRO A 41 -11.21 0.33 17.22
CA PRO A 41 -10.21 0.95 16.37
C PRO A 41 -10.35 0.58 14.90
N ALA A 42 -10.19 1.56 13.99
CA ALA A 42 -10.36 1.37 12.55
C ALA A 42 -9.35 0.38 11.96
N PHE A 43 -8.20 0.18 12.62
CA PHE A 43 -7.14 -0.75 12.23
C PHE A 43 -6.28 -1.13 13.44
N VAL A 44 -5.47 -2.18 13.27
CA VAL A 44 -4.50 -2.62 14.29
C VAL A 44 -3.12 -2.00 14.04
N PRO A 45 -2.30 -1.78 15.08
CA PRO A 45 -1.02 -1.08 14.96
C PRO A 45 0.08 -1.82 14.18
N GLY A 46 -0.06 -3.08 13.89
CA GLY A 46 0.99 -3.89 13.26
C GLY A 46 1.90 -4.59 14.28
N PRO A 47 2.99 -5.26 13.86
CA PRO A 47 3.52 -5.29 12.48
C PRO A 47 2.59 -5.99 11.49
N HIS A 48 2.57 -5.50 10.23
CA HIS A 48 1.73 -6.07 9.17
C HIS A 48 2.54 -7.06 8.34
N ARG A 49 2.23 -8.34 8.50
CA ARG A 49 2.79 -9.42 7.68
C ARG A 49 1.83 -9.76 6.56
N PHE A 50 2.38 -9.98 5.38
CA PHE A 50 1.69 -10.41 4.18
C PHE A 50 2.14 -11.82 3.82
N THR A 51 1.20 -12.76 3.75
CA THR A 51 1.44 -14.15 3.38
C THR A 51 0.95 -14.38 1.97
N SER A 52 1.82 -14.90 1.11
CA SER A 52 1.52 -15.19 -0.31
C SER A 52 1.04 -13.97 -1.10
N ARG A 53 1.60 -12.79 -0.82
CA ARG A 53 1.35 -11.59 -1.62
C ARG A 53 1.80 -11.83 -3.05
N GLU A 54 0.90 -11.57 -3.99
CA GLU A 54 1.10 -11.78 -5.41
C GLU A 54 1.07 -10.44 -6.14
N TYR A 55 2.06 -10.23 -7.03
CA TYR A 55 2.21 -9.00 -7.80
C TYR A 55 2.08 -9.28 -9.29
N LEU A 56 1.35 -8.42 -10.00
CA LEU A 56 1.54 -8.12 -11.40
C LEU A 56 2.11 -6.71 -11.48
N ASN A 57 3.41 -6.59 -11.82
CA ASN A 57 4.10 -5.32 -11.99
C ASN A 57 4.33 -5.07 -13.47
N ILE A 58 4.00 -3.88 -13.96
CA ILE A 58 4.31 -3.43 -15.31
C ILE A 58 5.03 -2.09 -15.22
N THR A 59 6.31 -2.06 -15.55
CA THR A 59 7.08 -0.82 -15.65
C THR A 59 6.95 -0.27 -17.07
N TYR A 60 6.56 1.00 -17.18
CA TYR A 60 6.39 1.67 -18.45
C TYR A 60 6.99 3.08 -18.45
N ARG A 61 7.36 3.55 -19.63
CA ARG A 61 7.81 4.92 -19.88
C ARG A 61 6.60 5.81 -20.12
N THR A 62 6.60 6.98 -19.48
CA THR A 62 5.57 8.02 -19.62
C THR A 62 6.19 9.35 -20.06
N ASP A 63 5.39 10.40 -20.14
CA ASP A 63 5.84 11.76 -20.43
C ASP A 63 6.47 12.37 -19.17
N ARG A 64 7.71 12.86 -19.32
CA ARG A 64 8.47 13.47 -18.21
C ARG A 64 7.75 14.67 -17.58
N GLU A 65 7.15 15.54 -18.42
CA GLU A 65 6.44 16.71 -17.93
C GLU A 65 5.17 16.37 -17.15
N ALA A 66 4.48 15.30 -17.55
CA ALA A 66 3.32 14.80 -16.82
C ALA A 66 3.73 14.23 -15.45
N LEU A 67 4.81 13.43 -15.43
CA LEU A 67 5.32 12.83 -14.21
C LEU A 67 5.88 13.87 -13.24
N ALA A 68 6.60 14.88 -13.73
CA ALA A 68 7.19 15.93 -12.91
C ALA A 68 6.18 16.76 -12.12
N LYS A 69 4.92 16.85 -12.57
CA LYS A 69 3.84 17.54 -11.85
C LYS A 69 3.36 16.79 -10.59
N LEU A 70 3.70 15.51 -10.49
CA LEU A 70 3.23 14.62 -9.41
C LEU A 70 4.33 14.27 -8.40
N VAL A 71 5.60 14.33 -8.81
CA VAL A 71 6.73 13.98 -7.95
C VAL A 71 7.16 15.20 -7.15
N PRO A 72 7.10 15.17 -5.81
CA PRO A 72 7.49 16.30 -4.97
C PRO A 72 9.01 16.37 -4.79
N GLU A 73 9.55 17.59 -4.64
CA GLU A 73 10.91 17.75 -4.11
C GLU A 73 11.00 17.22 -2.66
N PRO A 74 12.15 16.73 -2.20
CA PRO A 74 13.46 16.69 -2.89
C PRO A 74 13.68 15.41 -3.73
N LEU A 75 12.63 14.73 -4.20
CA LEU A 75 12.75 13.58 -5.08
C LEU A 75 13.12 14.00 -6.50
N GLU A 76 13.96 13.22 -7.18
CA GLU A 76 14.43 13.49 -8.53
C GLU A 76 13.99 12.39 -9.50
N ILE A 77 13.72 12.77 -10.75
CA ILE A 77 13.35 11.85 -11.83
C ILE A 77 14.53 11.70 -12.77
N ASP A 78 15.22 10.56 -12.74
CA ASP A 78 16.30 10.27 -13.69
C ASP A 78 15.72 9.85 -15.04
N GLU A 79 14.84 8.85 -15.06
CA GLU A 79 14.07 8.43 -16.22
C GLU A 79 12.55 8.50 -15.91
N PRO A 80 11.71 8.89 -16.87
CA PRO A 80 10.27 9.00 -16.65
C PRO A 80 9.60 7.62 -16.66
N LEU A 81 9.94 6.80 -15.68
CA LEU A 81 9.41 5.45 -15.52
C LEU A 81 8.33 5.42 -14.43
N VAL A 82 7.27 4.71 -14.72
CA VAL A 82 6.18 4.45 -13.80
C VAL A 82 5.98 2.94 -13.68
N ARG A 83 5.83 2.45 -12.46
CA ARG A 83 5.37 1.09 -12.20
C ARG A 83 3.87 1.13 -11.95
N PHE A 84 3.14 0.36 -12.74
CA PHE A 84 1.76 0.00 -12.49
C PHE A 84 1.74 -1.34 -11.80
N GLU A 85 1.06 -1.43 -10.66
CA GLU A 85 1.03 -2.63 -9.83
C GLU A 85 -0.40 -3.06 -9.58
N VAL A 86 -0.65 -4.37 -9.68
CA VAL A 86 -1.84 -5.01 -9.09
C VAL A 86 -1.34 -6.07 -8.12
N MET A 87 -1.79 -5.96 -6.88
CA MET A 87 -1.31 -6.78 -5.77
C MET A 87 -2.47 -7.52 -5.11
N ASN A 88 -2.44 -8.84 -5.13
CA ASN A 88 -3.35 -9.68 -4.35
C ASN A 88 -2.70 -10.03 -3.01
N MET A 89 -3.38 -9.72 -1.93
CA MET A 89 -2.98 -10.00 -0.56
C MET A 89 -4.00 -10.95 0.08
N PRO A 90 -3.84 -12.28 -0.07
CA PRO A 90 -4.82 -13.25 0.41
C PRO A 90 -4.87 -13.34 1.94
N ASP A 91 -3.77 -13.00 2.61
CA ASP A 91 -3.69 -13.01 4.08
C ASP A 91 -2.75 -11.91 4.58
N THR A 92 -3.33 -10.92 5.26
CA THR A 92 -2.62 -9.78 5.85
C THR A 92 -3.00 -9.62 7.31
N THR A 93 -2.01 -9.54 8.19
CA THR A 93 -2.24 -9.32 9.62
C THR A 93 -3.16 -8.13 9.87
N GLY A 94 -4.31 -8.38 10.48
CA GLY A 94 -5.28 -7.36 10.88
C GLY A 94 -6.18 -6.81 9.78
N TYR A 95 -5.92 -7.14 8.50
CA TYR A 95 -6.73 -6.66 7.37
C TYR A 95 -7.42 -7.79 6.59
N GLY A 96 -6.96 -9.04 6.75
CA GLY A 96 -7.48 -10.18 6.02
C GLY A 96 -7.08 -10.16 4.55
N SER A 97 -8.02 -10.51 3.66
CA SER A 97 -7.78 -10.60 2.22
C SER A 97 -8.28 -9.35 1.49
N TYR A 98 -7.48 -8.84 0.54
CA TYR A 98 -7.87 -7.76 -0.35
C TYR A 98 -6.95 -7.68 -1.59
N VAL A 99 -7.38 -6.94 -2.60
CA VAL A 99 -6.58 -6.63 -3.79
C VAL A 99 -6.39 -5.12 -3.88
N GLU A 100 -5.19 -4.71 -4.27
CA GLU A 100 -4.79 -3.32 -4.38
C GLU A 100 -4.18 -3.05 -5.74
N CYS A 101 -4.44 -1.88 -6.32
CA CYS A 101 -3.86 -1.43 -7.57
C CYS A 101 -3.32 -0.02 -7.42
N GLY A 102 -2.17 0.28 -8.02
CA GLY A 102 -1.58 1.60 -7.92
C GLY A 102 -0.55 1.92 -9.00
N GLN A 103 -0.07 3.15 -8.92
CA GLN A 103 1.05 3.65 -9.72
C GLN A 103 2.11 4.24 -8.81
N ALA A 104 3.38 3.94 -9.12
CA ALA A 104 4.53 4.49 -8.46
C ALA A 104 5.52 5.05 -9.50
N ALA A 105 6.05 6.26 -9.27
CA ALA A 105 7.13 6.83 -10.05
C ALA A 105 8.47 6.24 -9.60
N VAL A 106 9.32 5.85 -10.53
CA VAL A 106 10.72 5.55 -10.22
C VAL A 106 11.45 6.87 -9.99
N VAL A 107 12.00 7.04 -8.81
CA VAL A 107 12.61 8.30 -8.36
C VAL A 107 13.93 8.04 -7.64
N ARG A 108 14.70 9.10 -7.45
CA ARG A 108 15.90 9.10 -6.62
C ARG A 108 15.76 10.11 -5.48
N HIS A 109 16.17 9.70 -4.29
CA HIS A 109 16.38 10.58 -3.14
C HIS A 109 17.85 10.47 -2.71
N LYS A 110 18.66 11.51 -2.94
CA LYS A 110 20.11 11.46 -2.75
C LYS A 110 20.71 10.32 -3.58
N GLU A 111 21.34 9.34 -2.93
CA GLU A 111 21.95 8.18 -3.60
C GLU A 111 21.00 6.97 -3.72
N GLU A 112 19.80 7.03 -3.12
CA GLU A 112 18.85 5.90 -3.13
C GLU A 112 17.88 6.02 -4.29
N VAL A 113 17.85 5.00 -5.17
CA VAL A 113 16.78 4.81 -6.15
C VAL A 113 15.64 4.04 -5.49
N GLY A 114 14.43 4.53 -5.66
CA GLY A 114 13.22 3.95 -5.07
C GLY A 114 11.96 4.31 -5.84
N GLU A 115 10.83 4.20 -5.18
CA GLU A 115 9.52 4.42 -5.77
C GLU A 115 8.70 5.41 -4.96
N TYR A 116 8.20 6.45 -5.62
CA TYR A 116 7.24 7.37 -5.04
C TYR A 116 5.83 6.94 -5.40
N ILE A 117 5.00 6.63 -4.41
CA ILE A 117 3.63 6.18 -4.62
C ILE A 117 2.74 7.36 -4.99
N ILE A 118 2.23 7.35 -6.22
CA ILE A 118 1.35 8.41 -6.76
C ILE A 118 -0.08 8.22 -6.29
N GLY A 119 -0.58 6.99 -6.33
CA GLY A 119 -1.93 6.65 -5.91
C GLY A 119 -2.16 5.15 -5.84
N MET A 120 -3.02 4.74 -4.91
CA MET A 120 -3.41 3.34 -4.68
C MET A 120 -4.91 3.22 -4.50
N TYR A 121 -5.49 2.12 -4.98
CA TYR A 121 -6.92 1.88 -4.98
C TYR A 121 -7.22 0.45 -4.50
N LEU A 122 -8.12 0.33 -3.53
CA LEU A 122 -8.56 -0.94 -2.94
C LEU A 122 -9.94 -0.76 -2.29
N ASP A 123 -10.57 -1.85 -1.89
CA ASP A 123 -11.89 -1.87 -1.26
C ASP A 123 -11.90 -2.34 0.20
N ASN A 124 -10.73 -2.41 0.84
CA ASN A 124 -10.59 -2.81 2.25
C ASN A 124 -10.42 -1.56 3.14
N LEU A 125 -11.45 -1.20 3.91
CA LEU A 125 -11.46 0.01 4.74
C LEU A 125 -10.34 0.05 5.81
N PRO A 126 -10.09 -1.01 6.60
CA PRO A 126 -8.97 -1.03 7.55
C PRO A 126 -7.61 -0.75 6.89
N ALA A 127 -7.34 -1.35 5.72
CA ALA A 127 -6.11 -1.13 4.98
C ALA A 127 -6.03 0.29 4.36
N ILE A 128 -7.17 0.90 3.99
CA ILE A 128 -7.22 2.31 3.56
C ILE A 128 -6.90 3.22 4.74
N ALA A 129 -7.57 3.05 5.86
CA ALA A 129 -7.40 3.89 7.04
C ALA A 129 -5.95 3.81 7.57
N ALA A 130 -5.44 2.61 7.82
CA ALA A 130 -4.05 2.42 8.26
C ALA A 130 -3.03 2.97 7.25
N GLY A 131 -3.26 2.73 5.96
CA GLY A 131 -2.39 3.25 4.91
C GLY A 131 -2.26 4.77 4.98
N ARG A 132 -3.38 5.48 5.12
CA ARG A 132 -3.41 6.95 5.15
C ARG A 132 -2.97 7.53 6.49
N GLU A 133 -3.49 7.01 7.59
CA GLU A 133 -3.28 7.59 8.93
C GLU A 133 -1.92 7.19 9.51
N LEU A 134 -1.50 5.92 9.35
CA LEU A 134 -0.26 5.40 9.93
C LEU A 134 0.93 5.57 8.98
N SER A 135 0.82 5.07 7.74
CA SER A 135 1.98 4.82 6.86
C SER A 135 2.15 5.83 5.72
N ALA A 136 1.19 6.74 5.50
CA ALA A 136 1.19 7.73 4.42
C ALA A 136 0.88 7.20 3.00
N PHE A 137 0.48 5.94 2.82
CA PHE A 137 0.06 5.44 1.51
C PHE A 137 -1.15 6.22 0.98
N PRO A 138 -1.11 6.75 -0.26
CA PRO A 138 -2.18 7.60 -0.82
C PRO A 138 -3.38 6.74 -1.31
N LYS A 139 -4.00 6.02 -0.38
CA LYS A 139 -5.05 5.04 -0.65
C LYS A 139 -6.42 5.69 -0.84
N LYS A 140 -7.15 5.22 -1.86
CA LYS A 140 -8.52 5.58 -2.18
C LYS A 140 -9.37 4.32 -2.40
N LEU A 141 -10.70 4.48 -2.29
CA LEU A 141 -11.62 3.40 -2.62
C LEU A 141 -11.59 3.11 -4.12
N GLY A 142 -11.50 1.84 -4.50
CA GLY A 142 -11.55 1.34 -5.86
C GLY A 142 -11.61 -0.18 -5.84
N SER A 143 -12.12 -0.80 -6.89
CA SER A 143 -12.24 -2.26 -7.00
C SER A 143 -11.14 -2.81 -7.90
N ALA A 144 -10.09 -3.34 -7.29
CA ALA A 144 -8.99 -4.01 -7.97
C ALA A 144 -9.21 -5.52 -8.02
N ARG A 145 -8.74 -6.16 -9.10
CA ARG A 145 -8.77 -7.62 -9.25
C ARG A 145 -7.49 -8.11 -9.90
N LEU A 146 -7.00 -9.25 -9.43
CA LEU A 146 -5.90 -10.01 -10.02
C LEU A 146 -6.33 -11.46 -10.15
N PHE A 147 -6.33 -12.01 -11.36
CA PHE A 147 -6.78 -13.37 -11.62
C PHE A 147 -6.10 -13.94 -12.88
N VAL A 148 -6.19 -15.25 -13.04
CA VAL A 148 -5.70 -15.94 -14.23
C VAL A 148 -6.88 -16.31 -15.10
N ASP A 149 -6.83 -15.92 -16.37
CA ASP A 149 -7.76 -16.35 -17.41
C ASP A 149 -6.97 -17.13 -18.47
N SER A 150 -7.21 -18.43 -18.51
CA SER A 150 -6.48 -19.38 -19.38
C SER A 150 -4.95 -19.30 -19.16
N ASP A 151 -4.21 -18.72 -20.09
CA ASP A 151 -2.76 -18.55 -20.10
C ASP A 151 -2.32 -17.13 -19.76
N THR A 152 -3.25 -16.29 -19.30
CA THR A 152 -3.03 -14.86 -19.11
C THR A 152 -3.27 -14.46 -17.64
N LEU A 153 -2.31 -13.78 -17.04
CA LEU A 153 -2.51 -13.05 -15.78
C LEU A 153 -3.15 -11.72 -16.08
N VAL A 154 -4.31 -11.46 -15.48
CA VAL A 154 -5.14 -10.27 -15.71
C VAL A 154 -5.24 -9.45 -14.44
N GLY A 155 -4.90 -8.16 -14.54
CA GLY A 155 -5.10 -7.16 -13.52
C GLY A 155 -6.10 -6.10 -13.97
N THR A 156 -7.08 -5.75 -13.14
CA THR A 156 -8.04 -4.70 -13.47
C THR A 156 -8.27 -3.77 -12.30
N LEU A 157 -8.63 -2.52 -12.62
CA LEU A 157 -9.09 -1.54 -11.64
C LEU A 157 -10.35 -0.86 -12.14
N ASP A 158 -11.38 -0.86 -11.30
CA ASP A 158 -12.61 -0.09 -11.51
C ASP A 158 -12.71 1.01 -10.42
N TYR A 159 -13.08 2.22 -10.82
CA TYR A 159 -13.41 3.32 -9.91
C TYR A 159 -14.93 3.59 -10.02
N GLY A 160 -15.66 3.23 -8.96
CA GLY A 160 -17.10 3.10 -9.07
C GLY A 160 -17.49 2.01 -10.09
N SER A 161 -18.29 2.35 -11.07
CA SER A 161 -18.73 1.43 -12.15
C SER A 161 -17.85 1.49 -13.41
N LEU A 162 -16.83 2.36 -13.45
CA LEU A 162 -16.02 2.59 -14.64
C LEU A 162 -14.66 1.91 -14.54
N ARG A 163 -14.28 1.18 -15.62
CA ARG A 163 -12.93 0.66 -15.77
C ARG A 163 -11.95 1.81 -15.95
N VAL A 164 -10.89 1.87 -15.12
CA VAL A 164 -9.82 2.87 -15.21
C VAL A 164 -8.47 2.27 -15.57
N ALA A 165 -8.29 0.94 -15.37
CA ALA A 165 -7.10 0.23 -15.86
C ALA A 165 -7.40 -1.23 -16.19
N ALA A 166 -6.71 -1.74 -17.23
CA ALA A 166 -6.67 -3.16 -17.59
C ALA A 166 -5.24 -3.55 -17.99
N ALA A 167 -4.70 -4.53 -17.29
CA ALA A 167 -3.34 -5.07 -17.46
C ALA A 167 -3.41 -6.55 -17.78
N THR A 168 -2.56 -7.02 -18.71
CA THR A 168 -2.43 -8.43 -19.04
C THR A 168 -0.95 -8.79 -19.19
N MET A 169 -0.59 -10.01 -18.74
CA MET A 169 0.74 -10.58 -18.89
C MET A 169 0.62 -12.08 -19.16
N GLY A 170 1.48 -12.63 -20.00
CA GLY A 170 1.57 -14.09 -20.18
C GLY A 170 1.84 -14.78 -18.84
N TYR A 171 0.93 -15.66 -18.41
CA TYR A 171 0.99 -16.30 -17.10
C TYR A 171 2.19 -17.23 -16.99
N LYS A 172 3.06 -17.00 -15.99
CA LYS A 172 4.29 -17.77 -15.71
C LYS A 172 5.12 -18.02 -16.97
N HIS A 173 5.22 -17.00 -17.85
CA HIS A 173 5.72 -17.16 -19.21
C HIS A 173 7.20 -17.58 -19.25
N LYS A 174 8.10 -16.90 -18.49
CA LYS A 174 9.51 -17.26 -18.34
C LYS A 174 9.92 -17.08 -16.88
N PRO A 175 10.64 -18.02 -16.28
CA PRO A 175 11.18 -17.85 -14.94
C PRO A 175 12.03 -16.58 -14.84
N LEU A 176 11.93 -15.90 -13.70
CA LEU A 176 12.80 -14.80 -13.28
C LEU A 176 13.65 -15.29 -12.11
N ASP A 177 14.91 -14.92 -12.12
CA ASP A 177 15.82 -15.17 -11.01
C ASP A 177 15.32 -14.52 -9.72
N PHE A 178 15.40 -15.21 -8.59
CA PHE A 178 14.83 -14.75 -7.33
C PHE A 178 15.56 -13.53 -6.74
N GLU A 179 16.87 -13.39 -6.98
CA GLU A 179 17.60 -12.21 -6.54
C GLU A 179 17.20 -10.97 -7.35
N LYS A 180 16.94 -11.15 -8.66
CA LYS A 180 16.38 -10.07 -9.48
C LYS A 180 14.98 -9.69 -9.06
N ALA A 181 14.12 -10.66 -8.75
CA ALA A 181 12.79 -10.42 -8.23
C ALA A 181 12.84 -9.71 -6.86
N ARG A 182 13.75 -10.14 -5.99
CA ARG A 182 14.00 -9.48 -4.70
C ARG A 182 14.44 -8.04 -4.90
N ALA A 183 15.44 -7.80 -5.74
CA ALA A 183 15.95 -6.46 -6.03
C ALA A 183 14.87 -5.52 -6.59
N GLU A 184 13.94 -6.05 -7.39
CA GLU A 184 12.82 -5.27 -7.95
C GLU A 184 11.86 -4.76 -6.88
N ILE A 185 11.51 -5.59 -5.87
CA ILE A 185 10.50 -5.24 -4.86
C ILE A 185 11.09 -4.67 -3.57
N CYS A 186 12.41 -4.81 -3.35
CA CYS A 186 13.09 -4.33 -2.13
C CYS A 186 13.65 -2.90 -2.28
N VAL A 187 13.09 -2.11 -3.16
CA VAL A 187 13.48 -0.70 -3.28
C VAL A 187 12.79 0.15 -2.20
N PRO A 188 13.42 1.25 -1.75
CA PRO A 188 12.77 2.21 -0.87
C PRO A 188 11.47 2.73 -1.45
N THR A 189 10.46 2.86 -0.61
CA THR A 189 9.16 3.41 -0.98
C THR A 189 8.99 4.77 -0.32
N PHE A 190 8.75 5.81 -1.12
CA PHE A 190 8.54 7.18 -0.69
C PHE A 190 7.08 7.57 -0.80
N MET A 191 6.58 8.34 0.16
CA MET A 191 5.19 8.79 0.18
C MET A 191 5.07 10.15 0.85
N LEU A 192 4.05 10.93 0.45
CA LEU A 192 3.65 12.15 1.12
C LEU A 192 2.62 11.86 2.21
N LYS A 193 2.92 12.25 3.44
CA LYS A 193 1.96 12.28 4.54
C LYS A 193 1.41 13.69 4.70
N ILE A 194 0.16 13.88 4.27
CA ILE A 194 -0.53 15.16 4.43
C ILE A 194 -1.78 14.93 5.27
N LEU A 195 -1.80 15.48 6.47
CA LEU A 195 -2.97 15.51 7.33
C LEU A 195 -3.41 16.97 7.52
N PRO A 196 -4.63 17.36 7.10
CA PRO A 196 -5.11 18.72 7.23
C PRO A 196 -5.39 19.06 8.70
N GLY A 197 -5.15 20.31 9.08
CA GLY A 197 -5.64 20.93 10.31
C GLY A 197 -7.01 21.57 10.09
N TYR A 198 -7.65 21.99 11.17
CA TYR A 198 -8.95 22.68 11.11
C TYR A 198 -8.89 24.07 10.44
N GLU A 199 -7.68 24.68 10.41
CA GLU A 199 -7.45 26.04 9.86
C GLU A 199 -7.10 26.04 8.37
N LYS A 200 -7.43 24.97 7.61
CA LYS A 200 -7.12 24.78 6.18
C LYS A 200 -5.61 24.77 5.88
N ARG A 201 -4.77 24.52 6.87
CA ARG A 201 -3.33 24.28 6.74
C ARG A 201 -3.01 22.84 7.09
N PRO A 202 -2.00 22.21 6.49
CA PRO A 202 -1.57 20.91 6.92
C PRO A 202 -1.07 20.95 8.37
N ARG A 203 -1.46 19.98 9.18
CA ARG A 203 -0.92 19.76 10.52
C ARG A 203 0.28 18.82 10.49
N ILE A 204 0.31 17.95 9.48
CA ILE A 204 1.45 17.11 9.11
C ILE A 204 1.61 17.26 7.61
N CYS A 205 2.84 17.51 7.15
CA CYS A 205 3.20 17.58 5.75
C CYS A 205 4.65 17.08 5.61
N GLU A 206 4.79 15.78 5.39
CA GLU A 206 6.06 15.08 5.48
C GLU A 206 6.30 14.19 4.26
N LEU A 207 7.54 14.10 3.79
CA LEU A 207 7.98 13.01 2.94
C LEU A 207 8.49 11.89 3.84
N VAL A 208 7.92 10.71 3.68
CA VAL A 208 8.28 9.54 4.47
C VAL A 208 8.85 8.44 3.58
N ARG A 209 9.71 7.60 4.17
CA ARG A 209 10.35 6.44 3.56
C ARG A 209 9.96 5.19 4.33
N THR A 210 9.63 4.15 3.63
CA THR A 210 9.48 2.79 4.18
C THR A 210 10.18 1.76 3.31
N GLU A 211 10.28 0.55 3.81
CA GLU A 211 10.82 -0.60 3.08
C GLU A 211 10.12 -1.88 3.53
N ILE A 212 10.24 -2.92 2.74
CA ILE A 212 9.78 -4.25 3.11
C ILE A 212 10.92 -5.06 3.72
N SER A 213 10.57 -5.95 4.64
CA SER A 213 11.52 -6.81 5.36
C SER A 213 11.01 -8.26 5.44
N ASN A 214 11.82 -9.18 5.96
CA ASN A 214 11.47 -10.59 6.13
C ASN A 214 10.92 -11.24 4.86
N ILE A 215 11.60 -11.01 3.73
CA ILE A 215 11.12 -11.36 2.39
C ILE A 215 11.51 -12.79 2.05
N THR A 216 10.52 -13.56 1.59
CA THR A 216 10.70 -14.89 1.00
C THR A 216 10.07 -14.91 -0.38
N ILE A 217 10.86 -14.98 -1.46
CA ILE A 217 10.36 -15.16 -2.82
C ILE A 217 9.91 -16.61 -3.00
N LYS A 218 8.64 -16.83 -3.31
CA LYS A 218 8.01 -18.13 -3.54
C LYS A 218 7.92 -18.49 -5.02
N GLY A 219 7.94 -17.49 -5.89
CA GLY A 219 7.89 -17.65 -7.32
C GLY A 219 8.10 -16.32 -8.02
N ALA A 220 8.73 -16.35 -9.18
CA ALA A 220 8.96 -15.14 -9.97
C ALA A 220 9.05 -15.49 -11.47
N TRP A 221 8.36 -14.68 -12.27
CA TRP A 221 8.31 -14.83 -13.72
C TRP A 221 8.33 -13.46 -14.40
N ARG A 222 8.74 -13.44 -15.65
CA ARG A 222 8.66 -12.29 -16.57
C ARG A 222 7.97 -12.69 -17.85
N GLY A 223 7.35 -11.74 -18.55
CA GLY A 223 6.69 -12.04 -19.83
C GLY A 223 6.26 -10.80 -20.58
N PRO A 224 5.74 -10.98 -21.81
CA PRO A 224 5.11 -9.92 -22.54
C PRO A 224 3.87 -9.43 -21.80
N ALA A 225 3.62 -8.11 -21.84
CA ALA A 225 2.49 -7.50 -21.17
C ALA A 225 1.85 -6.39 -21.99
N ARG A 226 0.62 -6.03 -21.65
CA ARG A 226 -0.09 -4.86 -22.12
C ARG A 226 -0.75 -4.14 -20.95
N LEU A 227 -0.82 -2.84 -21.05
CA LEU A 227 -1.47 -1.95 -20.10
C LEU A 227 -2.32 -0.94 -20.84
N GLN A 228 -3.60 -0.87 -20.49
CA GLN A 228 -4.54 0.15 -20.93
C GLN A 228 -5.02 0.95 -19.75
N LEU A 229 -4.90 2.28 -19.82
CA LEU A 229 -5.38 3.22 -18.83
C LEU A 229 -6.50 4.06 -19.46
N PHE A 230 -7.60 4.26 -18.71
CA PHE A 230 -8.77 4.98 -19.18
C PHE A 230 -8.94 6.25 -18.37
N GLU A 231 -9.31 7.34 -19.03
CA GLU A 231 -9.48 8.65 -18.40
C GLU A 231 -10.56 8.65 -17.33
N HIS A 232 -10.25 9.25 -16.18
CA HIS A 232 -11.22 9.45 -15.10
C HIS A 232 -10.79 10.58 -14.18
N VAL A 233 -11.66 11.55 -13.93
CA VAL A 233 -11.35 12.78 -13.17
C VAL A 233 -10.89 12.54 -11.72
N LEU A 234 -11.34 11.47 -11.05
CA LEU A 234 -10.99 11.14 -9.66
C LEU A 234 -10.04 9.94 -9.52
N ALA A 235 -9.69 9.30 -10.62
CA ALA A 235 -8.70 8.23 -10.71
C ALA A 235 -7.85 8.43 -11.98
N PRO A 236 -7.00 9.49 -12.01
CA PRO A 236 -6.36 10.00 -13.22
C PRO A 236 -5.11 9.20 -13.62
N LEU A 237 -5.21 7.86 -13.63
CA LEU A 237 -4.06 7.01 -13.99
C LEU A 237 -3.61 7.26 -15.43
N ALA A 238 -4.53 7.59 -16.33
CA ALA A 238 -4.28 7.86 -17.76
C ALA A 238 -3.56 9.18 -18.01
N ASP A 239 -3.48 10.10 -17.02
CA ASP A 239 -2.69 11.32 -17.11
C ASP A 239 -1.18 11.05 -17.20
N LEU A 240 -0.77 9.81 -16.87
CA LEU A 240 0.56 9.26 -17.13
C LEU A 240 0.49 8.25 -18.29
N PRO A 241 0.52 8.70 -19.57
CA PRO A 241 0.29 7.85 -20.71
C PRO A 241 1.35 6.77 -20.89
N VAL A 242 0.92 5.56 -21.28
CA VAL A 242 1.82 4.43 -21.54
C VAL A 242 2.46 4.62 -22.93
N ARG A 243 3.72 5.08 -22.94
CA ARG A 243 4.48 5.27 -24.21
C ARG A 243 5.19 3.98 -24.63
N GLU A 244 5.74 3.24 -23.66
CA GLU A 244 6.50 2.02 -23.89
C GLU A 244 6.41 1.11 -22.66
N ILE A 245 6.15 -0.17 -22.85
CA ILE A 245 6.28 -1.17 -21.78
C ILE A 245 7.76 -1.59 -21.71
N VAL A 246 8.40 -1.30 -20.58
CA VAL A 246 9.83 -1.58 -20.35
C VAL A 246 10.03 -2.98 -19.77
N ALA A 247 9.21 -3.36 -18.79
CA ALA A 247 9.28 -4.67 -18.14
C ALA A 247 7.92 -5.08 -17.59
N ALA A 248 7.73 -6.38 -17.43
CA ALA A 248 6.60 -6.93 -16.70
C ALA A 248 7.02 -8.18 -15.92
N THR A 249 6.59 -8.26 -14.67
CA THR A 249 6.89 -9.35 -13.74
C THR A 249 5.66 -9.81 -12.99
N HIS A 250 5.66 -11.09 -12.66
CA HIS A 250 4.71 -11.76 -11.78
C HIS A 250 5.50 -12.34 -10.61
N ILE A 251 5.30 -11.87 -9.40
CA ILE A 251 6.09 -12.25 -8.22
C ILE A 251 5.14 -12.70 -7.12
N LEU A 252 5.49 -13.81 -6.46
CA LEU A 252 4.80 -14.36 -5.29
C LEU A 252 5.75 -14.37 -4.10
N THR A 253 5.36 -13.80 -2.97
CA THR A 253 6.25 -13.59 -1.83
C THR A 253 5.52 -13.54 -0.49
N ASP A 254 6.25 -13.85 0.60
CA ASP A 254 5.91 -13.41 1.95
C ASP A 254 6.78 -12.22 2.32
N LEU A 255 6.24 -11.27 3.05
CA LEU A 255 6.97 -10.10 3.51
C LEU A 255 6.33 -9.45 4.75
N THR A 256 7.08 -8.54 5.36
CA THR A 256 6.60 -7.65 6.42
C THR A 256 6.82 -6.21 5.98
N LEU A 257 5.83 -5.35 6.18
CA LEU A 257 5.97 -3.92 5.95
C LEU A 257 6.60 -3.26 7.17
N SER A 258 7.73 -2.59 6.98
CA SER A 258 8.40 -1.83 8.04
C SER A 258 7.68 -0.51 8.33
N PRO A 259 7.76 0.03 9.54
CA PRO A 259 7.25 1.37 9.84
C PRO A 259 7.89 2.43 8.93
N ALA A 260 7.10 3.43 8.55
CA ALA A 260 7.62 4.57 7.80
C ALA A 260 8.43 5.50 8.72
N VAL A 261 9.47 6.13 8.16
CA VAL A 261 10.28 7.15 8.81
C VAL A 261 10.21 8.45 8.04
N VAL A 262 10.16 9.58 8.74
CA VAL A 262 10.17 10.91 8.13
C VAL A 262 11.57 11.20 7.60
N ILE A 263 11.69 11.60 6.34
CA ILE A 263 12.97 11.98 5.71
C ILE A 263 13.02 13.46 5.34
N TYR A 264 11.88 14.13 5.23
CA TYR A 264 11.78 15.57 5.03
C TYR A 264 10.44 16.08 5.59
N ASP A 265 10.48 17.22 6.30
CA ASP A 265 9.29 17.88 6.85
C ASP A 265 9.11 19.24 6.16
N TYR A 266 8.06 19.37 5.35
CA TYR A 266 7.75 20.57 4.60
C TYR A 266 7.30 21.76 5.46
N LEU A 267 6.94 21.53 6.73
CA LEU A 267 6.55 22.59 7.65
C LEU A 267 7.75 23.28 8.31
N THR A 268 8.92 22.62 8.30
CA THR A 268 10.16 23.12 8.92
C THR A 268 11.30 23.30 7.92
N ASP A 269 11.10 22.93 6.65
CA ASP A 269 12.15 22.91 5.61
C ASP A 269 13.41 22.16 6.02
N SER A 270 13.27 21.12 6.81
CA SER A 270 14.41 20.39 7.36
C SER A 270 14.17 18.87 7.39
N ALA A 271 15.24 18.10 7.27
CA ALA A 271 15.22 16.71 7.68
C ALA A 271 15.09 16.64 9.20
N PRO A 272 14.29 15.69 9.75
CA PRO A 272 14.15 15.55 11.19
C PRO A 272 15.53 15.26 11.80
N GLN A 273 15.88 16.00 12.84
CA GLN A 273 17.08 15.69 13.64
C GLN A 273 16.91 14.27 14.19
N SER A 274 17.89 13.41 13.94
CA SER A 274 17.90 12.07 14.52
C SER A 274 17.73 12.21 16.03
N SER A 275 16.60 11.78 16.58
CA SER A 275 16.44 11.68 18.01
C SER A 275 17.52 10.72 18.50
N SER A 276 18.56 11.27 19.14
CA SER A 276 19.52 10.49 19.91
C SER A 276 18.71 9.61 20.84
N LYS A 277 18.84 8.30 20.69
CA LYS A 277 18.27 7.31 21.59
C LYS A 277 18.75 7.67 22.99
N GLU A 278 17.92 8.29 23.78
CA GLU A 278 18.10 8.27 25.22
C GLU A 278 17.83 6.84 25.70
N LYS A 279 18.78 6.36 26.46
CA LYS A 279 18.97 5.01 26.99
C LYS A 279 17.83 4.53 27.88
#